data_c535689c28ca71b3dfa6e34349d5bfb5
#
_entry.id   c535689c28ca71b3dfa6e34349d5bfb5
#
_cell.length_a   1.000
_cell.length_b   1.000
_cell.length_c   1.000
_cell.angle_alpha   90.00
_cell.angle_beta   90.00
_cell.angle_gamma   90.00
#
_symmetry.space_group_name_H-M   'P 1'
#
loop_
_entity.id
_entity.type
_entity.pdbx_description
1 polymer ?
#
loop_
_entity_poly.entity_id
_entity_poly.type
_entity_poly.pdbx_seq_one_letter_code
_entity_poly.pdbx_strand_id
1 'polypeptide(L)'
;MLEHWIWLARRSGMSDYARARVIRHFSSAERVYDAGEAALKEVEELSHEAVKALLDKDLTREREILSVCMEKGIRVLCLESPEYPVRLKRIFDPPVVLYVLGELPDVDARAVIGVVGTRKASAYGASAAWQMGYELGAGGGIVVSGLAEGVDGMAMTGALAAGAPVIGVLGCGIDRVYPKSNAELFAETRRRGCILSEYPPGMPGAKWTYPRRNRIISGLSRGVVVVEAPEGSGSLYTANHALDQGRDVFVLPGNVDMPGFQGSNRLLKEGASAVSCGWDVLEIYQGQYPGQIHRPAPPRCATPQTMAAEKPRRTEKETPPKAADKKVIDKTPAGEYSDRADVLAGLKPEEQTIVRCLKAGERPVDEVIAESGMSAGKVLALMTLLEVKGIILRRPGKRAALKSQQ
;
A
#
# COMPACT_ATOMS: atom_id res chain seq x y z
N MET A 1 -24.27 1.90 26.57
CA MET A 1 -24.83 2.07 25.20
C MET A 1 -23.79 2.67 24.25
N LEU A 2 -23.89 2.42 22.92
CA LEU A 2 -22.88 2.90 21.94
C LEU A 2 -22.67 4.42 21.93
N GLU A 3 -23.69 5.22 22.26
CA GLU A 3 -23.59 6.67 22.34
C GLU A 3 -22.54 7.14 23.33
N HIS A 4 -22.38 6.47 24.50
CA HIS A 4 -21.37 6.82 25.50
C HIS A 4 -19.94 6.51 24.99
N TRP A 5 -19.77 5.46 24.21
CA TRP A 5 -18.49 5.14 23.57
C TRP A 5 -18.08 6.17 22.52
N ILE A 6 -19.05 6.60 21.68
CA ILE A 6 -18.81 7.66 20.69
C ILE A 6 -18.53 9.00 21.41
N TRP A 7 -19.26 9.29 22.47
CA TRP A 7 -19.05 10.46 23.32
C TRP A 7 -17.62 10.48 23.86
N LEU A 8 -17.14 9.39 24.46
CA LEU A 8 -15.77 9.29 24.96
C LEU A 8 -14.73 9.44 23.85
N ALA A 9 -14.94 8.80 22.69
CA ALA A 9 -14.05 8.89 21.55
C ALA A 9 -13.86 10.33 21.03
N ARG A 10 -14.90 11.17 21.18
CA ARG A 10 -14.92 12.56 20.68
C ARG A 10 -14.46 13.61 21.66
N ARG A 11 -14.29 13.26 22.93
CA ARG A 11 -13.87 14.26 23.95
C ARG A 11 -12.49 14.84 23.60
N SER A 12 -12.41 16.18 23.65
CA SER A 12 -11.16 16.93 23.46
C SER A 12 -10.22 16.81 24.66
N GLY A 13 -8.98 17.23 24.49
CA GLY A 13 -7.99 17.26 25.59
C GLY A 13 -7.51 15.90 26.06
N MET A 14 -7.84 14.81 25.34
CA MET A 14 -7.45 13.43 25.67
C MET A 14 -6.63 12.78 24.56
N SER A 15 -5.50 12.19 24.92
CA SER A 15 -4.79 11.25 24.04
C SER A 15 -5.54 9.91 23.98
N ASP A 16 -5.21 9.04 23.01
CA ASP A 16 -5.78 7.70 22.94
C ASP A 16 -5.41 6.86 24.15
N TYR A 17 -4.19 7.02 24.62
CA TYR A 17 -3.71 6.43 25.86
C TYR A 17 -4.56 6.86 27.06
N ALA A 18 -4.84 8.16 27.22
CA ALA A 18 -5.68 8.66 28.30
C ALA A 18 -7.10 8.06 28.23
N ARG A 19 -7.68 7.93 27.01
CA ARG A 19 -8.99 7.25 26.83
C ARG A 19 -8.93 5.78 27.27
N ALA A 20 -7.89 5.06 26.87
CA ALA A 20 -7.70 3.68 27.28
C ALA A 20 -7.53 3.52 28.80
N ARG A 21 -6.84 4.47 29.46
CA ARG A 21 -6.70 4.50 30.93
C ARG A 21 -8.02 4.75 31.63
N VAL A 22 -8.78 5.73 31.16
CA VAL A 22 -10.11 6.03 31.71
C VAL A 22 -11.02 4.80 31.65
N ILE A 23 -11.04 4.09 30.51
CA ILE A 23 -11.80 2.85 30.38
C ILE A 23 -11.27 1.75 31.30
N ARG A 24 -9.97 1.62 31.47
CA ARG A 24 -9.39 0.65 32.42
C ARG A 24 -9.79 0.95 33.88
N HIS A 25 -9.86 2.22 34.25
CA HIS A 25 -10.26 2.64 35.59
C HIS A 25 -11.75 2.42 35.86
N PHE A 26 -12.62 2.86 34.95
CA PHE A 26 -14.08 2.80 35.14
C PHE A 26 -14.71 1.52 34.56
N SER A 27 -13.99 0.73 33.80
CA SER A 27 -14.41 -0.51 33.15
C SER A 27 -15.38 -0.35 31.97
N SER A 28 -16.14 0.75 31.85
CA SER A 28 -17.05 1.01 30.74
C SER A 28 -17.23 2.50 30.43
N ALA A 29 -17.62 2.84 29.20
CA ALA A 29 -17.88 4.23 28.82
C ALA A 29 -19.12 4.82 29.55
N GLU A 30 -20.07 4.01 29.94
CA GLU A 30 -21.23 4.42 30.73
C GLU A 30 -20.81 4.88 32.12
N ARG A 31 -19.97 4.12 32.80
CA ARG A 31 -19.44 4.52 34.12
C ARG A 31 -18.59 5.76 34.04
N VAL A 32 -17.84 5.99 32.96
CA VAL A 32 -17.13 7.25 32.72
C VAL A 32 -18.12 8.39 32.53
N TYR A 33 -19.20 8.16 31.80
CA TYR A 33 -20.23 9.17 31.59
C TYR A 33 -20.93 9.55 32.91
N ASP A 34 -21.23 8.60 33.77
CA ASP A 34 -21.87 8.83 35.06
C ASP A 34 -20.94 9.39 36.16
N ALA A 35 -19.62 9.34 35.92
CA ALA A 35 -18.63 9.79 36.89
C ALA A 35 -18.69 11.32 37.11
N GLY A 36 -18.63 11.71 38.38
CA GLY A 36 -18.48 13.10 38.79
C GLY A 36 -17.01 13.57 38.73
N GLU A 37 -16.83 14.88 38.92
CA GLU A 37 -15.51 15.53 38.81
C GLU A 37 -14.46 14.91 39.76
N ALA A 38 -14.85 14.60 41.00
CA ALA A 38 -13.95 14.01 42.01
C ALA A 38 -13.38 12.67 41.51
N ALA A 39 -14.25 11.75 41.05
CA ALA A 39 -13.83 10.44 40.53
C ALA A 39 -12.98 10.54 39.25
N LEU A 40 -13.29 11.49 38.36
CA LEU A 40 -12.49 11.73 37.17
C LEU A 40 -11.06 12.23 37.49
N LYS A 41 -10.90 13.01 38.55
CA LYS A 41 -9.58 13.52 39.03
C LYS A 41 -8.71 12.41 39.63
N GLU A 42 -9.27 11.27 40.04
CA GLU A 42 -8.51 10.14 40.54
C GLU A 42 -7.77 9.38 39.43
N VAL A 43 -8.17 9.58 38.15
CA VAL A 43 -7.48 8.98 37.02
C VAL A 43 -6.18 9.73 36.75
N GLU A 44 -5.05 9.09 37.02
CA GLU A 44 -3.73 9.66 36.78
C GLU A 44 -3.57 10.18 35.35
N GLU A 45 -2.85 11.27 35.16
CA GLU A 45 -2.52 11.91 33.88
C GLU A 45 -3.74 12.47 33.11
N LEU A 46 -4.91 12.55 33.74
CA LEU A 46 -6.03 13.24 33.11
C LEU A 46 -5.83 14.74 33.26
N SER A 47 -5.73 15.47 32.15
CA SER A 47 -5.58 16.91 32.15
C SER A 47 -6.86 17.60 32.67
N HIS A 48 -6.73 18.81 33.21
CA HIS A 48 -7.90 19.61 33.63
C HIS A 48 -8.88 19.83 32.45
N GLU A 49 -8.35 20.04 31.25
CA GLU A 49 -9.17 20.14 30.00
C GLU A 49 -9.94 18.86 29.70
N ALA A 50 -9.30 17.70 29.87
CA ALA A 50 -9.95 16.39 29.66
C ALA A 50 -11.08 16.16 30.69
N VAL A 51 -10.84 16.48 31.98
CA VAL A 51 -11.88 16.41 33.03
C VAL A 51 -13.07 17.30 32.67
N LYS A 52 -12.81 18.56 32.29
CA LYS A 52 -13.88 19.49 31.87
C LYS A 52 -14.65 18.95 30.65
N ALA A 53 -13.97 18.37 29.67
CA ALA A 53 -14.61 17.76 28.49
C ALA A 53 -15.47 16.55 28.85
N LEU A 54 -15.07 15.76 29.86
CA LEU A 54 -15.83 14.59 30.34
C LEU A 54 -17.03 14.98 31.20
N LEU A 55 -17.09 16.18 31.73
CA LEU A 55 -18.24 16.72 32.46
C LEU A 55 -19.36 17.22 31.53
N ASP A 56 -19.06 17.46 30.27
CA ASP A 56 -20.07 17.74 29.25
C ASP A 56 -20.81 16.47 28.87
N LYS A 57 -22.10 16.38 29.28
CA LYS A 57 -22.95 15.19 29.14
C LYS A 57 -23.93 15.28 27.97
N ASP A 58 -23.78 16.27 27.07
CA ASP A 58 -24.61 16.33 25.86
C ASP A 58 -24.26 15.20 24.89
N LEU A 59 -25.27 14.42 24.52
CA LEU A 59 -25.19 13.28 23.60
C LEU A 59 -25.88 13.54 22.25
N THR A 60 -26.33 14.76 22.00
CA THR A 60 -27.07 15.10 20.79
C THR A 60 -26.28 14.71 19.52
N ARG A 61 -25.02 15.08 19.50
CA ARG A 61 -24.15 14.82 18.35
C ARG A 61 -23.82 13.33 18.16
N GLU A 62 -23.74 12.57 19.23
CA GLU A 62 -23.49 11.13 19.22
C GLU A 62 -24.68 10.35 18.65
N ARG A 63 -25.88 10.78 19.00
CA ARG A 63 -27.14 10.21 18.45
C ARG A 63 -27.29 10.52 16.96
N GLU A 64 -26.93 11.72 16.52
CA GLU A 64 -26.86 12.07 15.10
C GLU A 64 -25.86 11.16 14.34
N ILE A 65 -24.67 10.94 14.89
CA ILE A 65 -23.66 10.05 14.30
C ILE A 65 -24.22 8.62 14.18
N LEU A 66 -24.88 8.12 15.21
CA LEU A 66 -25.49 6.79 15.17
C LEU A 66 -26.59 6.70 14.11
N SER A 67 -27.45 7.72 13.97
CA SER A 67 -28.45 7.78 12.90
C SER A 67 -27.82 7.71 11.52
N VAL A 68 -26.79 8.51 11.26
CA VAL A 68 -26.05 8.48 10.00
C VAL A 68 -25.37 7.13 9.76
N CYS A 69 -24.85 6.48 10.81
CA CYS A 69 -24.28 5.16 10.68
C CYS A 69 -25.34 4.12 10.26
N MET A 70 -26.49 4.16 10.87
CA MET A 70 -27.63 3.26 10.54
C MET A 70 -28.08 3.46 9.09
N GLU A 71 -28.28 4.71 8.67
CA GLU A 71 -28.69 5.06 7.30
C GLU A 71 -27.70 4.57 6.23
N LYS A 72 -26.39 4.63 6.54
CA LYS A 72 -25.31 4.25 5.61
C LYS A 72 -24.87 2.78 5.73
N GLY A 73 -25.48 2.00 6.62
CA GLY A 73 -25.08 0.61 6.88
C GLY A 73 -23.67 0.49 7.47
N ILE A 74 -23.26 1.48 8.30
CA ILE A 74 -21.99 1.49 9.00
C ILE A 74 -22.19 0.86 10.38
N ARG A 75 -21.47 -0.23 10.67
CA ARG A 75 -21.46 -0.82 12.01
C ARG A 75 -20.53 -0.02 12.91
N VAL A 76 -20.88 0.08 14.18
CA VAL A 76 -20.08 0.75 15.20
C VAL A 76 -19.68 -0.28 16.23
N LEU A 77 -18.39 -0.55 16.38
CA LEU A 77 -17.84 -1.43 17.40
C LEU A 77 -17.19 -0.60 18.49
N CYS A 78 -17.31 -1.02 19.73
CA CYS A 78 -16.57 -0.47 20.86
C CYS A 78 -15.72 -1.57 21.51
N LEU A 79 -14.89 -1.21 22.47
CA LEU A 79 -14.01 -2.18 23.16
C LEU A 79 -14.74 -3.32 23.85
N GLU A 80 -16.05 -3.19 24.12
CA GLU A 80 -16.89 -4.24 24.70
C GLU A 80 -17.59 -5.10 23.65
N SER A 81 -17.58 -4.69 22.37
CA SER A 81 -18.22 -5.46 21.31
C SER A 81 -17.55 -6.82 21.12
N PRO A 82 -18.30 -7.92 21.03
CA PRO A 82 -17.74 -9.26 20.81
C PRO A 82 -16.88 -9.36 19.54
N GLU A 83 -17.25 -8.62 18.50
CA GLU A 83 -16.55 -8.60 17.21
C GLU A 83 -15.34 -7.66 17.18
N TYR A 84 -15.07 -6.93 18.27
CA TYR A 84 -13.90 -6.06 18.33
C TYR A 84 -12.63 -6.91 18.37
N PRO A 85 -11.67 -6.73 17.43
CA PRO A 85 -10.48 -7.57 17.35
C PRO A 85 -9.68 -7.56 18.66
N VAL A 86 -9.52 -8.74 19.26
CA VAL A 86 -8.77 -8.89 20.53
C VAL A 86 -7.33 -8.42 20.37
N ARG A 87 -6.74 -8.68 19.21
CA ARG A 87 -5.39 -8.24 18.86
C ARG A 87 -5.25 -6.72 18.88
N LEU A 88 -6.23 -6.00 18.35
CA LEU A 88 -6.28 -4.53 18.38
C LEU A 88 -6.58 -4.00 19.79
N LYS A 89 -7.43 -4.67 20.54
CA LYS A 89 -7.75 -4.29 21.94
C LYS A 89 -6.52 -4.32 22.86
N ARG A 90 -5.50 -5.12 22.52
CA ARG A 90 -4.30 -5.33 23.33
C ARG A 90 -3.17 -4.32 23.07
N ILE A 91 -3.30 -3.44 22.07
CA ILE A 91 -2.30 -2.38 21.90
C ILE A 91 -2.39 -1.37 23.03
N PHE A 92 -1.34 -0.57 23.18
CA PHE A 92 -1.22 0.40 24.29
C PHE A 92 -2.34 1.45 24.29
N ASP A 93 -2.76 1.87 23.10
CA ASP A 93 -3.72 2.95 22.84
C ASP A 93 -4.83 2.51 21.86
N PRO A 94 -5.63 1.49 22.21
CA PRO A 94 -6.64 0.96 21.29
C PRO A 94 -7.71 2.02 20.99
N PRO A 95 -8.24 2.07 19.74
CA PRO A 95 -9.38 2.92 19.43
C PRO A 95 -10.60 2.47 20.23
N VAL A 96 -11.16 3.38 21.04
CA VAL A 96 -12.33 3.04 21.90
C VAL A 96 -13.60 2.80 21.08
N VAL A 97 -13.65 3.34 19.85
CA VAL A 97 -14.70 3.12 18.86
C VAL A 97 -14.06 2.82 17.51
N LEU A 98 -14.63 1.87 16.79
CA LEU A 98 -14.22 1.52 15.44
C LEU A 98 -15.48 1.49 14.54
N TYR A 99 -15.50 2.33 13.53
CA TYR A 99 -16.52 2.31 12.48
C TYR A 99 -16.13 1.30 11.42
N VAL A 100 -17.09 0.48 10.97
CA VAL A 100 -16.87 -0.63 10.04
C VAL A 100 -17.84 -0.53 8.88
N LEU A 101 -17.29 -0.57 7.66
CA LEU A 101 -18.05 -0.61 6.42
C LEU A 101 -17.65 -1.84 5.60
N GLY A 102 -18.58 -2.75 5.35
CA GLY A 102 -18.30 -4.07 4.80
C GLY A 102 -18.26 -5.15 5.87
N GLU A 103 -17.70 -6.30 5.55
CA GLU A 103 -17.63 -7.46 6.45
C GLU A 103 -16.23 -7.57 7.06
N LEU A 104 -16.13 -7.38 8.36
CA LEU A 104 -14.88 -7.52 9.09
C LEU A 104 -14.53 -9.01 9.21
N PRO A 105 -13.42 -9.47 8.59
CA PRO A 105 -12.98 -10.84 8.77
C PRO A 105 -12.62 -11.13 10.22
N ASP A 106 -12.64 -12.39 10.62
CA ASP A 106 -12.09 -12.77 11.93
C ASP A 106 -10.57 -12.58 11.95
N VAL A 107 -10.18 -11.38 12.40
CA VAL A 107 -8.78 -10.94 12.44
C VAL A 107 -7.95 -11.82 13.36
N ASP A 108 -8.53 -12.30 14.46
CA ASP A 108 -7.79 -13.06 15.47
C ASP A 108 -7.54 -14.51 15.06
N ALA A 109 -8.46 -15.09 14.26
CA ALA A 109 -8.34 -16.43 13.71
C ALA A 109 -7.54 -16.51 12.38
N ARG A 110 -7.05 -15.39 11.84
CA ARG A 110 -6.38 -15.34 10.53
C ARG A 110 -5.00 -14.68 10.61
N ALA A 111 -4.13 -15.03 9.67
CA ALA A 111 -2.87 -14.33 9.45
C ALA A 111 -3.11 -13.00 8.73
N VAL A 112 -3.26 -11.92 9.49
CA VAL A 112 -3.41 -10.56 8.95
C VAL A 112 -2.02 -9.91 8.89
N ILE A 113 -1.63 -9.44 7.71
CA ILE A 113 -0.33 -8.84 7.44
C ILE A 113 -0.51 -7.40 6.97
N GLY A 114 0.13 -6.47 7.66
CA GLY A 114 0.22 -5.07 7.23
C GLY A 114 1.16 -4.95 6.04
N VAL A 115 0.76 -4.27 4.97
CA VAL A 115 1.68 -3.95 3.87
C VAL A 115 1.65 -2.45 3.66
N VAL A 116 2.81 -1.80 3.84
CA VAL A 116 2.91 -0.35 3.83
C VAL A 116 4.13 0.14 3.06
N GLY A 117 4.07 1.39 2.62
CA GLY A 117 5.20 2.02 1.95
C GLY A 117 4.90 3.43 1.46
N THR A 118 5.74 3.90 0.55
CA THR A 118 5.62 5.23 -0.03
C THR A 118 4.37 5.36 -0.90
N ARG A 119 3.77 6.56 -0.89
CA ARG A 119 2.68 6.92 -1.82
C ARG A 119 3.17 7.13 -3.26
N LYS A 120 4.46 7.38 -3.44
CA LYS A 120 5.11 7.56 -4.75
C LYS A 120 6.05 6.39 -5.01
N ALA A 121 5.46 5.21 -5.15
CA ALA A 121 6.23 3.99 -5.40
C ALA A 121 6.92 4.05 -6.76
N SER A 122 8.16 3.56 -6.82
CA SER A 122 8.84 3.29 -8.07
C SER A 122 8.11 2.17 -8.85
N ALA A 123 8.41 2.01 -10.13
CA ALA A 123 7.85 0.91 -10.91
C ALA A 123 8.15 -0.47 -10.28
N TYR A 124 9.37 -0.62 -9.74
CA TYR A 124 9.78 -1.81 -9.00
C TYR A 124 8.97 -1.96 -7.71
N GLY A 125 8.89 -0.91 -6.88
CA GLY A 125 8.14 -0.94 -5.62
C GLY A 125 6.66 -1.21 -5.81
N ALA A 126 6.04 -0.65 -6.85
CA ALA A 126 4.64 -0.89 -7.20
C ALA A 126 4.41 -2.36 -7.61
N SER A 127 5.26 -2.91 -8.49
CA SER A 127 5.19 -4.31 -8.92
C SER A 127 5.41 -5.26 -7.74
N ALA A 128 6.42 -4.99 -6.93
CA ALA A 128 6.75 -5.79 -5.74
C ALA A 128 5.64 -5.75 -4.69
N ALA A 129 5.01 -4.58 -4.46
CA ALA A 129 3.87 -4.45 -3.56
C ALA A 129 2.67 -5.26 -4.04
N TRP A 130 2.36 -5.21 -5.35
CA TRP A 130 1.29 -6.00 -5.94
C TRP A 130 1.54 -7.50 -5.79
N GLN A 131 2.75 -7.95 -6.13
CA GLN A 131 3.14 -9.36 -5.99
C GLN A 131 3.09 -9.83 -4.54
N MET A 132 3.63 -9.02 -3.61
CA MET A 132 3.57 -9.30 -2.17
C MET A 132 2.12 -9.49 -1.72
N GLY A 133 1.23 -8.56 -2.07
CA GLY A 133 -0.19 -8.66 -1.75
C GLY A 133 -0.87 -9.89 -2.35
N TYR A 134 -0.58 -10.18 -3.63
CA TYR A 134 -1.10 -11.37 -4.31
C TYR A 134 -0.70 -12.66 -3.60
N GLU A 135 0.59 -12.81 -3.31
CA GLU A 135 1.13 -14.03 -2.67
C GLU A 135 0.64 -14.18 -1.22
N LEU A 136 0.54 -13.09 -0.47
CA LEU A 136 -0.08 -13.10 0.85
C LEU A 136 -1.54 -13.57 0.79
N GLY A 137 -2.31 -13.01 -0.14
CA GLY A 137 -3.71 -13.41 -0.33
C GLY A 137 -3.86 -14.84 -0.81
N ALA A 138 -3.12 -15.22 -1.85
CA ALA A 138 -3.13 -16.58 -2.41
C ALA A 138 -2.64 -17.63 -1.41
N GLY A 139 -1.79 -17.25 -0.46
CA GLY A 139 -1.29 -18.11 0.62
C GLY A 139 -2.22 -18.21 1.83
N GLY A 140 -3.40 -17.60 1.80
CA GLY A 140 -4.40 -17.66 2.88
C GLY A 140 -4.31 -16.53 3.90
N GLY A 141 -3.41 -15.56 3.72
CA GLY A 141 -3.31 -14.35 4.53
C GLY A 141 -4.36 -13.30 4.17
N ILE A 142 -4.49 -12.30 5.02
CA ILE A 142 -5.30 -11.11 4.80
C ILE A 142 -4.39 -9.89 4.80
N VAL A 143 -4.45 -9.06 3.75
CA VAL A 143 -3.71 -7.81 3.70
C VAL A 143 -4.50 -6.71 4.38
N VAL A 144 -3.86 -6.01 5.34
CA VAL A 144 -4.36 -4.77 5.91
C VAL A 144 -3.45 -3.60 5.51
N SER A 145 -4.05 -2.51 5.05
CA SER A 145 -3.30 -1.32 4.64
C SER A 145 -4.13 -0.04 4.74
N GLY A 146 -3.53 1.08 4.34
CA GLY A 146 -4.10 2.41 4.51
C GLY A 146 -4.92 2.94 3.34
N LEU A 147 -5.19 2.15 2.30
CA LEU A 147 -5.87 2.59 1.07
C LEU A 147 -5.20 3.80 0.39
N ALA A 148 -3.94 4.10 0.70
CA ALA A 148 -3.20 5.19 0.08
C ALA A 148 -2.76 4.85 -1.35
N GLU A 149 -2.34 5.87 -2.11
CA GLU A 149 -1.65 5.66 -3.39
C GLU A 149 -0.33 4.90 -3.18
N GLY A 150 0.23 4.35 -4.24
CA GLY A 150 1.51 3.65 -4.23
C GLY A 150 1.42 2.26 -3.60
N VAL A 151 2.31 1.96 -2.66
CA VAL A 151 2.48 0.61 -2.09
C VAL A 151 1.18 0.05 -1.49
N ASP A 152 0.47 0.85 -0.69
CA ASP A 152 -0.76 0.43 -0.02
C ASP A 152 -1.80 -0.07 -1.04
N GLY A 153 -2.10 0.76 -2.04
CA GLY A 153 -3.09 0.45 -3.07
C GLY A 153 -2.68 -0.76 -3.92
N MET A 154 -1.40 -0.86 -4.30
CA MET A 154 -0.89 -1.97 -5.10
C MET A 154 -0.96 -3.29 -4.35
N ALA A 155 -0.57 -3.33 -3.08
CA ALA A 155 -0.64 -4.53 -2.26
C ALA A 155 -2.09 -5.03 -2.07
N MET A 156 -3.01 -4.11 -1.77
CA MET A 156 -4.42 -4.46 -1.62
C MET A 156 -5.02 -4.95 -2.95
N THR A 157 -4.67 -4.33 -4.07
CA THR A 157 -5.09 -4.78 -5.41
C THR A 157 -4.57 -6.17 -5.72
N GLY A 158 -3.31 -6.47 -5.37
CA GLY A 158 -2.74 -7.81 -5.51
C GLY A 158 -3.48 -8.87 -4.71
N ALA A 159 -3.78 -8.59 -3.43
CA ALA A 159 -4.54 -9.50 -2.57
C ALA A 159 -5.97 -9.74 -3.08
N LEU A 160 -6.64 -8.69 -3.57
CA LEU A 160 -7.95 -8.80 -4.22
C LEU A 160 -7.87 -9.64 -5.50
N ALA A 161 -6.82 -9.49 -6.31
CA ALA A 161 -6.61 -10.31 -7.51
C ALA A 161 -6.44 -11.80 -7.18
N ALA A 162 -5.85 -12.12 -6.04
CA ALA A 162 -5.74 -13.49 -5.53
C ALA A 162 -7.06 -14.07 -4.97
N GLY A 163 -8.12 -13.27 -4.91
CA GLY A 163 -9.38 -13.71 -4.35
C GLY A 163 -9.53 -13.51 -2.84
N ALA A 164 -8.53 -12.97 -2.16
CA ALA A 164 -8.52 -12.79 -0.72
C ALA A 164 -9.31 -11.54 -0.26
N PRO A 165 -9.89 -11.57 0.94
CA PRO A 165 -10.42 -10.36 1.57
C PRO A 165 -9.27 -9.43 1.97
N VAL A 166 -9.56 -8.13 2.03
CA VAL A 166 -8.61 -7.10 2.47
C VAL A 166 -9.24 -6.18 3.51
N ILE A 167 -8.41 -5.54 4.31
CA ILE A 167 -8.85 -4.57 5.32
C ILE A 167 -8.22 -3.22 4.99
N GLY A 168 -9.07 -2.23 4.71
CA GLY A 168 -8.65 -0.85 4.51
C GLY A 168 -8.84 -0.03 5.78
N VAL A 169 -7.81 0.63 6.30
CA VAL A 169 -7.94 1.52 7.46
C VAL A 169 -7.83 2.96 7.00
N LEU A 170 -8.77 3.83 7.39
CA LEU A 170 -8.81 5.23 6.97
C LEU A 170 -8.29 6.17 8.06
N GLY A 171 -7.66 7.26 7.65
CA GLY A 171 -7.31 8.41 8.50
C GLY A 171 -8.33 9.56 8.39
N CYS A 172 -9.56 9.27 7.99
CA CYS A 172 -10.68 10.22 7.87
C CYS A 172 -11.99 9.52 8.15
N GLY A 173 -13.11 10.23 8.09
CA GLY A 173 -14.44 9.63 8.29
C GLY A 173 -14.65 8.43 7.41
N ILE A 174 -15.29 7.41 7.99
CA ILE A 174 -15.47 6.08 7.38
C ILE A 174 -16.14 6.11 5.99
N ASP A 175 -16.96 7.11 5.73
CA ASP A 175 -17.71 7.30 4.49
C ASP A 175 -16.96 8.14 3.44
N ARG A 176 -15.72 8.54 3.70
CA ARG A 176 -14.94 9.39 2.81
C ARG A 176 -13.95 8.58 1.99
N VAL A 177 -14.13 8.62 0.67
CA VAL A 177 -13.17 8.03 -0.27
C VAL A 177 -11.94 8.92 -0.37
N TYR A 178 -10.82 8.43 0.11
CA TYR A 178 -9.53 9.12 0.01
C TYR A 178 -8.36 8.13 -0.13
N PRO A 179 -7.47 8.34 -1.11
CA PRO A 179 -7.55 9.34 -2.19
C PRO A 179 -8.67 9.02 -3.20
N LYS A 180 -9.14 10.01 -3.95
CA LYS A 180 -10.18 9.82 -4.97
C LYS A 180 -9.75 8.88 -6.11
N SER A 181 -8.43 8.84 -6.39
CA SER A 181 -7.83 7.91 -7.36
C SER A 181 -8.07 6.44 -7.03
N ASN A 182 -8.25 6.10 -5.74
CA ASN A 182 -8.48 4.74 -5.27
C ASN A 182 -9.97 4.44 -5.00
N ALA A 183 -10.90 5.16 -5.67
CA ALA A 183 -12.34 4.97 -5.44
C ALA A 183 -12.82 3.54 -5.78
N GLU A 184 -12.29 2.96 -6.85
CA GLU A 184 -12.59 1.58 -7.25
C GLU A 184 -12.05 0.57 -6.22
N LEU A 185 -10.80 0.76 -5.78
CA LEU A 185 -10.20 -0.06 -4.72
C LEU A 185 -11.00 0.04 -3.42
N PHE A 186 -11.49 1.23 -3.07
CA PHE A 186 -12.37 1.44 -1.90
C PHE A 186 -13.65 0.61 -2.03
N ALA A 187 -14.31 0.66 -3.19
CA ALA A 187 -15.53 -0.09 -3.44
C ALA A 187 -15.31 -1.61 -3.37
N GLU A 188 -14.22 -2.11 -3.98
CA GLU A 188 -13.86 -3.54 -3.93
C GLU A 188 -13.46 -3.99 -2.52
N THR A 189 -12.72 -3.16 -1.77
CA THR A 189 -12.38 -3.44 -0.37
C THR A 189 -13.63 -3.58 0.49
N ARG A 190 -14.61 -2.68 0.33
CA ARG A 190 -15.90 -2.76 1.03
C ARG A 190 -16.68 -4.03 0.66
N ARG A 191 -16.65 -4.43 -0.60
CA ARG A 191 -17.43 -5.58 -1.12
C ARG A 191 -16.86 -6.92 -0.69
N ARG A 192 -15.53 -7.03 -0.58
CA ARG A 192 -14.80 -8.31 -0.39
C ARG A 192 -14.08 -8.41 0.95
N GLY A 193 -14.19 -7.42 1.77
CA GLY A 193 -13.61 -7.32 3.09
C GLY A 193 -14.24 -6.15 3.82
N CYS A 194 -13.45 -5.30 4.45
CA CYS A 194 -13.98 -4.14 5.15
C CYS A 194 -13.08 -2.91 5.09
N ILE A 195 -13.71 -1.80 5.36
CA ILE A 195 -13.06 -0.52 5.63
C ILE A 195 -13.28 -0.20 7.09
N LEU A 196 -12.24 0.24 7.77
CA LEU A 196 -12.23 0.61 9.17
C LEU A 196 -11.84 2.07 9.33
N SER A 197 -12.42 2.74 10.29
CA SER A 197 -11.99 4.06 10.74
C SER A 197 -12.28 4.28 12.21
N GLU A 198 -11.41 4.99 12.89
CA GLU A 198 -11.62 5.55 14.23
C GLU A 198 -12.45 6.83 14.19
N TYR A 199 -12.67 7.38 12.99
CA TYR A 199 -13.31 8.68 12.79
C TYR A 199 -14.74 8.53 12.29
N PRO A 200 -15.70 9.31 12.88
CA PRO A 200 -17.10 9.22 12.51
C PRO A 200 -17.36 9.67 11.06
N PRO A 201 -18.51 9.30 10.48
CA PRO A 201 -18.92 9.76 9.17
C PRO A 201 -18.78 11.28 9.00
N GLY A 202 -18.37 11.71 7.82
CA GLY A 202 -18.23 13.11 7.46
C GLY A 202 -16.95 13.80 7.94
N MET A 203 -16.18 13.21 8.88
CA MET A 203 -14.96 13.85 9.40
C MET A 203 -13.87 13.96 8.32
N PRO A 204 -13.34 15.18 8.03
CA PRO A 204 -12.24 15.33 7.08
C PRO A 204 -10.94 14.73 7.63
N GLY A 205 -10.10 14.22 6.73
CA GLY A 205 -8.73 13.83 7.08
C GLY A 205 -7.87 15.07 7.36
N ALA A 206 -6.95 14.94 8.31
CA ALA A 206 -5.98 15.97 8.67
C ALA A 206 -4.57 15.37 8.69
N LYS A 207 -3.53 16.20 8.62
CA LYS A 207 -2.14 15.73 8.60
C LYS A 207 -1.80 14.83 9.80
N TRP A 208 -2.39 15.07 10.96
CA TRP A 208 -2.16 14.29 12.18
C TRP A 208 -2.97 12.99 12.26
N THR A 209 -4.08 12.86 11.50
CA THR A 209 -4.94 11.67 11.57
C THR A 209 -4.31 10.46 10.89
N TYR A 210 -3.49 10.66 9.86
CA TYR A 210 -2.86 9.57 9.11
C TYR A 210 -1.78 8.83 9.91
N PRO A 211 -0.80 9.52 10.57
CA PRO A 211 0.14 8.84 11.45
C PRO A 211 -0.55 8.12 12.61
N ARG A 212 -1.56 8.76 13.21
CA ARG A 212 -2.33 8.17 14.31
C ARG A 212 -3.07 6.89 13.88
N ARG A 213 -3.66 6.88 12.68
CA ARG A 213 -4.32 5.71 12.10
C ARG A 213 -3.38 4.52 11.96
N ASN A 214 -2.09 4.73 11.69
CA ASN A 214 -1.13 3.67 11.38
C ASN A 214 -0.99 2.64 12.51
N ARG A 215 -1.19 3.03 13.78
CA ARG A 215 -1.22 2.11 14.91
C ARG A 215 -2.33 1.06 14.82
N ILE A 216 -3.41 1.37 14.10
CA ILE A 216 -4.51 0.43 13.87
C ILE A 216 -4.11 -0.61 12.82
N ILE A 217 -3.37 -0.21 11.79
CA ILE A 217 -2.86 -1.14 10.77
C ILE A 217 -1.94 -2.17 11.45
N SER A 218 -0.92 -1.71 12.19
CA SER A 218 -0.02 -2.61 12.92
C SER A 218 -0.75 -3.40 14.02
N GLY A 219 -1.69 -2.78 14.72
CA GLY A 219 -2.48 -3.41 15.78
C GLY A 219 -3.35 -4.59 15.31
N LEU A 220 -3.84 -4.53 14.08
CA LEU A 220 -4.58 -5.61 13.43
C LEU A 220 -3.65 -6.71 12.89
N SER A 221 -2.38 -6.42 12.70
CA SER A 221 -1.43 -7.31 12.02
C SER A 221 -0.73 -8.28 12.96
N ARG A 222 -0.27 -9.41 12.43
CA ARG A 222 0.78 -10.25 13.05
C ARG A 222 2.16 -9.68 12.76
N GLY A 223 2.35 -9.18 11.56
CA GLY A 223 3.57 -8.52 11.13
C GLY A 223 3.29 -7.47 10.08
N VAL A 224 4.22 -6.57 9.85
CA VAL A 224 4.14 -5.47 8.89
C VAL A 224 5.28 -5.58 7.89
N VAL A 225 4.95 -5.60 6.60
CA VAL A 225 5.90 -5.56 5.48
C VAL A 225 6.06 -4.12 5.02
N VAL A 226 7.28 -3.61 5.03
CA VAL A 226 7.66 -2.33 4.41
C VAL A 226 8.28 -2.62 3.06
N VAL A 227 7.62 -2.22 1.97
CA VAL A 227 8.08 -2.52 0.59
C VAL A 227 9.07 -1.48 0.10
N GLU A 228 8.67 -0.23 0.05
CA GLU A 228 9.50 0.90 -0.36
C GLU A 228 9.21 2.10 0.55
N ALA A 229 10.24 2.60 1.22
CA ALA A 229 10.11 3.75 2.11
C ALA A 229 11.37 4.62 2.07
N PRO A 230 11.30 5.86 1.55
CA PRO A 230 12.37 6.83 1.71
C PRO A 230 12.52 7.22 3.18
N GLU A 231 13.63 7.86 3.54
CA GLU A 231 13.78 8.46 4.86
C GLU A 231 12.68 9.48 5.13
N GLY A 232 12.16 9.49 6.36
CA GLY A 232 11.05 10.37 6.76
C GLY A 232 9.68 9.93 6.20
N SER A 233 9.57 8.76 5.58
CA SER A 233 8.28 8.22 5.11
C SER A 233 7.31 7.97 6.27
N GLY A 234 6.04 8.33 6.06
CA GLY A 234 4.97 8.02 7.00
C GLY A 234 4.76 6.53 7.28
N SER A 235 5.20 5.65 6.37
CA SER A 235 5.14 4.20 6.55
C SER A 235 6.11 3.68 7.62
N LEU A 236 7.23 4.39 7.87
CA LEU A 236 8.16 4.04 8.92
C LEU A 236 7.53 4.18 10.32
N TYR A 237 6.58 5.10 10.51
CA TYR A 237 5.80 5.16 11.76
C TYR A 237 4.96 3.88 11.96
N THR A 238 4.46 3.26 10.89
CA THR A 238 3.74 1.98 11.00
C THR A 238 4.68 0.86 11.46
N ALA A 239 5.91 0.82 10.95
CA ALA A 239 6.92 -0.13 11.39
C ALA A 239 7.29 0.07 12.86
N ASN A 240 7.47 1.33 13.31
CA ASN A 240 7.74 1.64 14.71
C ASN A 240 6.57 1.20 15.60
N HIS A 241 5.33 1.54 15.24
CA HIS A 241 4.14 1.05 15.96
C HIS A 241 4.08 -0.47 16.02
N ALA A 242 4.47 -1.16 14.95
CA ALA A 242 4.53 -2.63 14.92
C ALA A 242 5.52 -3.16 15.97
N LEU A 243 6.73 -2.59 16.05
CA LEU A 243 7.75 -2.95 17.06
C LEU A 243 7.24 -2.68 18.48
N ASP A 244 6.68 -1.48 18.74
CA ASP A 244 6.12 -1.11 20.04
C ASP A 244 4.98 -2.04 20.48
N GLN A 245 4.25 -2.61 19.52
CA GLN A 245 3.14 -3.53 19.73
C GLN A 245 3.57 -5.01 19.76
N GLY A 246 4.87 -5.30 19.65
CA GLY A 246 5.41 -6.67 19.61
C GLY A 246 5.00 -7.42 18.36
N ARG A 247 4.92 -6.74 17.20
CA ARG A 247 4.66 -7.32 15.88
C ARG A 247 5.95 -7.48 15.11
N ASP A 248 6.02 -8.49 14.26
CA ASP A 248 7.16 -8.67 13.38
C ASP A 248 7.23 -7.55 12.34
N VAL A 249 8.45 -7.14 11.99
CA VAL A 249 8.69 -6.17 10.92
C VAL A 249 9.53 -6.84 9.84
N PHE A 250 8.98 -6.82 8.64
CA PHE A 250 9.59 -7.35 7.42
C PHE A 250 9.90 -6.23 6.45
N VAL A 251 10.95 -6.39 5.69
CA VAL A 251 11.36 -5.40 4.69
C VAL A 251 11.70 -6.10 3.40
N LEU A 252 11.13 -5.60 2.31
CA LEU A 252 11.60 -5.95 0.97
C LEU A 252 12.87 -5.15 0.69
N PRO A 253 14.04 -5.80 0.51
CA PRO A 253 15.29 -5.10 0.22
C PRO A 253 15.19 -4.35 -1.10
N GLY A 254 15.72 -3.14 -1.11
CA GLY A 254 15.80 -2.35 -2.33
C GLY A 254 17.23 -1.93 -2.63
N ASN A 255 17.42 -1.34 -3.81
CA ASN A 255 18.74 -0.89 -4.26
C ASN A 255 19.28 0.20 -3.33
N VAL A 256 20.51 0.07 -2.89
CA VAL A 256 21.15 1.01 -1.95
C VAL A 256 21.32 2.43 -2.55
N ASP A 257 21.38 2.52 -3.88
CA ASP A 257 21.51 3.78 -4.60
C ASP A 257 20.17 4.51 -4.80
N MET A 258 19.06 3.85 -4.50
CA MET A 258 17.73 4.42 -4.68
C MET A 258 17.24 5.13 -3.42
N PRO A 259 17.00 6.45 -3.46
CA PRO A 259 16.52 7.20 -2.30
C PRO A 259 15.18 6.67 -1.74
N GLY A 260 14.35 6.07 -2.60
CA GLY A 260 13.07 5.45 -2.21
C GLY A 260 13.21 4.28 -1.23
N PHE A 261 14.39 3.66 -1.12
CA PHE A 261 14.64 2.50 -0.25
C PHE A 261 15.52 2.80 0.97
N GLN A 262 15.99 4.03 1.13
CA GLN A 262 16.91 4.37 2.23
C GLN A 262 16.30 4.09 3.61
N GLY A 263 15.04 4.48 3.82
CA GLY A 263 14.34 4.24 5.09
C GLY A 263 14.01 2.76 5.32
N SER A 264 13.53 2.04 4.28
CA SER A 264 13.28 0.60 4.41
C SER A 264 14.58 -0.19 4.62
N ASN A 265 15.66 0.09 3.88
CA ASN A 265 16.95 -0.55 4.07
C ASN A 265 17.59 -0.21 5.45
N ARG A 266 17.25 0.94 6.06
CA ARG A 266 17.67 1.26 7.43
C ARG A 266 17.02 0.30 8.43
N LEU A 267 15.73 -0.02 8.28
CA LEU A 267 15.07 -1.00 9.15
C LEU A 267 15.74 -2.38 9.12
N LEU A 268 16.30 -2.80 7.97
CA LEU A 268 17.10 -4.03 7.89
C LEU A 268 18.35 -3.97 8.78
N LYS A 269 19.03 -2.82 8.81
CA LYS A 269 20.20 -2.62 9.70
C LYS A 269 19.80 -2.59 11.17
N GLU A 270 18.57 -2.20 11.47
CA GLU A 270 17.99 -2.16 12.81
C GLU A 270 17.43 -3.52 13.25
N GLY A 271 17.52 -4.56 12.40
CA GLY A 271 17.15 -5.94 12.74
C GLY A 271 15.82 -6.42 12.16
N ALA A 272 15.16 -5.66 11.28
CA ALA A 272 13.98 -6.15 10.57
C ALA A 272 14.35 -7.32 9.65
N SER A 273 13.44 -8.28 9.50
CA SER A 273 13.66 -9.47 8.67
C SER A 273 13.55 -9.12 7.17
N ALA A 274 14.57 -9.48 6.38
CA ALA A 274 14.53 -9.37 4.95
C ALA A 274 13.58 -10.43 4.35
N VAL A 275 12.70 -10.01 3.44
CA VAL A 275 11.79 -10.91 2.72
C VAL A 275 11.82 -10.59 1.22
N SER A 276 11.66 -11.60 0.39
CA SER A 276 11.65 -11.49 -1.06
C SER A 276 10.27 -11.71 -1.67
N CYS A 277 9.38 -12.37 -0.95
CA CYS A 277 8.05 -12.76 -1.41
C CYS A 277 7.06 -12.89 -0.24
N GLY A 278 5.77 -13.03 -0.56
CA GLY A 278 4.72 -13.18 0.46
C GLY A 278 4.83 -14.48 1.24
N TRP A 279 5.43 -15.52 0.66
CA TRP A 279 5.63 -16.78 1.37
C TRP A 279 6.65 -16.65 2.49
N ASP A 280 7.74 -15.90 2.32
CA ASP A 280 8.75 -15.66 3.38
C ASP A 280 8.11 -15.07 4.65
N VAL A 281 7.01 -14.32 4.48
CA VAL A 281 6.22 -13.76 5.59
C VAL A 281 5.28 -14.79 6.19
N LEU A 282 4.55 -15.54 5.35
CA LEU A 282 3.49 -16.44 5.81
C LEU A 282 4.01 -17.71 6.45
N GLU A 283 5.14 -18.26 5.99
CA GLU A 283 5.68 -19.51 6.52
C GLU A 283 6.01 -19.42 8.02
N ILE A 284 6.37 -18.23 8.52
CA ILE A 284 6.63 -17.98 9.95
C ILE A 284 5.38 -18.23 10.81
N TYR A 285 4.21 -17.98 10.24
CA TYR A 285 2.93 -18.12 10.93
C TYR A 285 2.20 -19.44 10.65
N GLN A 286 2.75 -20.31 9.79
CA GLN A 286 2.07 -21.54 9.36
C GLN A 286 1.67 -22.43 10.56
N GLY A 287 2.54 -22.55 11.57
CA GLY A 287 2.24 -23.30 12.77
C GLY A 287 1.14 -22.71 13.66
N GLN A 288 0.89 -21.38 13.55
CA GLN A 288 -0.15 -20.68 14.31
C GLN A 288 -1.54 -20.78 13.63
N TYR A 289 -1.58 -21.01 12.32
CA TYR A 289 -2.79 -21.08 11.51
C TYR A 289 -2.81 -22.36 10.66
N PRO A 290 -2.88 -23.53 11.30
CA PRO A 290 -2.81 -24.82 10.60
C PRO A 290 -3.96 -24.98 9.61
N GLY A 291 -3.65 -25.42 8.40
CA GLY A 291 -4.63 -25.63 7.33
C GLY A 291 -5.13 -24.35 6.63
N GLN A 292 -4.77 -23.16 7.11
CA GLN A 292 -5.16 -21.89 6.50
C GLN A 292 -4.05 -21.30 5.64
N ILE A 293 -2.80 -21.47 6.08
CA ILE A 293 -1.62 -20.96 5.36
C ILE A 293 -1.03 -22.09 4.51
N HIS A 294 -0.83 -21.79 3.23
CA HIS A 294 -0.22 -22.71 2.26
C HIS A 294 0.66 -21.94 1.30
N ARG A 295 1.63 -22.63 0.72
CA ARG A 295 2.52 -21.99 -0.26
C ARG A 295 1.73 -21.61 -1.51
N PRO A 296 1.70 -20.32 -1.88
CA PRO A 296 0.94 -19.87 -3.04
C PRO A 296 1.53 -20.44 -4.34
N ALA A 297 0.65 -20.76 -5.29
CA ALA A 297 1.09 -20.98 -6.64
C ALA A 297 1.60 -19.66 -7.24
N PRO A 298 2.63 -19.68 -8.10
CA PRO A 298 3.09 -18.47 -8.76
C PRO A 298 1.94 -17.82 -9.53
N PRO A 299 1.85 -16.48 -9.55
CA PRO A 299 0.79 -15.78 -10.25
C PRO A 299 0.78 -16.23 -11.73
N ARG A 300 -0.37 -16.70 -12.21
CA ARG A 300 -0.57 -16.95 -13.63
C ARG A 300 -0.53 -15.60 -14.33
N CYS A 301 0.61 -15.27 -14.86
CA CYS A 301 0.98 -14.13 -15.67
C CYS A 301 -0.10 -13.03 -15.85
N ALA A 302 -0.19 -12.13 -14.90
CA ALA A 302 -0.83 -10.83 -15.06
C ALA A 302 0.10 -9.80 -14.40
N THR A 303 1.15 -9.44 -15.11
CA THR A 303 1.99 -8.31 -14.70
C THR A 303 1.20 -7.00 -14.85
N PRO A 304 1.44 -5.97 -14.04
CA PRO A 304 0.76 -4.68 -14.12
C PRO A 304 0.77 -4.02 -15.50
N GLN A 305 1.64 -4.46 -16.40
CA GLN A 305 1.70 -4.02 -17.80
C GLN A 305 0.47 -4.40 -18.62
N THR A 306 -0.25 -5.47 -18.24
CA THR A 306 -1.49 -5.90 -18.94
C THR A 306 -2.74 -5.15 -18.44
N MET A 307 -2.74 -4.63 -17.22
CA MET A 307 -3.89 -3.87 -16.70
C MET A 307 -3.96 -2.42 -17.20
N ALA A 308 -2.85 -1.87 -17.70
CA ALA A 308 -2.83 -0.52 -18.29
C ALA A 308 -3.37 -0.48 -19.73
N ALA A 309 -3.63 -1.64 -20.38
CA ALA A 309 -4.01 -1.73 -21.77
C ALA A 309 -5.54 -1.88 -22.02
N GLU A 310 -6.33 -2.19 -20.99
CA GLU A 310 -7.79 -2.24 -21.13
C GLU A 310 -8.44 -0.92 -20.75
N LYS A 311 -8.40 0.06 -21.64
CA LYS A 311 -9.34 1.19 -21.60
C LYS A 311 -10.74 0.67 -21.94
N PRO A 312 -11.80 1.06 -21.20
CA PRO A 312 -13.15 0.64 -21.53
C PRO A 312 -13.51 1.14 -22.94
N ARG A 313 -13.97 0.24 -23.79
CA ARG A 313 -14.54 0.57 -25.10
C ARG A 313 -15.69 1.56 -24.88
N ARG A 314 -15.50 2.79 -25.31
CA ARG A 314 -16.58 3.75 -25.51
C ARG A 314 -17.55 3.16 -26.51
N THR A 315 -18.78 2.92 -26.08
CA THR A 315 -19.91 2.69 -26.98
C THR A 315 -20.12 3.96 -27.81
N GLU A 316 -19.82 3.90 -29.08
CA GLU A 316 -20.14 4.95 -30.04
C GLU A 316 -21.66 5.01 -30.25
N LYS A 317 -22.22 6.20 -30.02
CA LYS A 317 -23.57 6.54 -30.46
C LYS A 317 -23.50 6.84 -31.94
N GLU A 318 -24.31 6.13 -32.70
CA GLU A 318 -24.60 6.38 -34.12
C GLU A 318 -25.10 7.81 -34.37
N THR A 319 -24.55 8.47 -35.38
CA THR A 319 -25.22 9.53 -36.17
C THR A 319 -24.80 9.43 -37.64
N PRO A 320 -25.71 9.67 -38.57
CA PRO A 320 -25.65 9.16 -39.95
C PRO A 320 -24.89 10.08 -40.95
N PRO A 321 -24.75 9.69 -42.23
CA PRO A 321 -23.58 9.98 -43.04
C PRO A 321 -23.75 11.22 -43.94
N LYS A 322 -22.62 11.83 -44.31
CA LYS A 322 -22.52 12.67 -45.54
C LYS A 322 -21.28 12.28 -46.36
N ALA A 323 -21.52 12.22 -47.64
CA ALA A 323 -20.77 11.58 -48.70
C ALA A 323 -19.53 12.34 -49.19
N ALA A 324 -18.73 11.54 -49.93
CA ALA A 324 -17.78 11.86 -51.00
C ALA A 324 -16.42 12.48 -50.58
N ASP A 325 -15.25 12.04 -51.02
CA ASP A 325 -14.80 11.33 -52.23
C ASP A 325 -13.37 10.75 -52.03
N LYS A 326 -13.16 9.55 -52.56
CA LYS A 326 -11.99 8.94 -53.15
C LYS A 326 -10.56 9.18 -52.61
N LYS A 327 -9.88 8.18 -52.09
CA LYS A 327 -9.00 7.29 -52.84
C LYS A 327 -8.59 6.05 -52.03
N VAL A 328 -8.88 4.92 -52.63
CA VAL A 328 -8.41 3.58 -52.26
C VAL A 328 -6.91 3.49 -52.47
N ILE A 329 -6.19 2.99 -51.47
CA ILE A 329 -5.11 2.02 -51.70
C ILE A 329 -5.14 1.01 -50.53
N ASP A 330 -5.55 -0.16 -50.88
CA ASP A 330 -5.45 -1.43 -50.17
C ASP A 330 -3.99 -1.81 -49.96
N LYS A 331 -3.65 -2.34 -48.77
CA LYS A 331 -2.79 -3.50 -48.60
C LYS A 331 -2.41 -3.72 -47.15
N THR A 332 -2.98 -4.71 -46.50
CA THR A 332 -2.29 -5.63 -45.59
C THR A 332 -1.43 -6.57 -46.44
N PRO A 333 -0.42 -7.24 -45.98
CA PRO A 333 -0.05 -7.70 -44.64
C PRO A 333 1.46 -7.69 -44.32
N ALA A 334 1.77 -8.23 -43.13
CA ALA A 334 3.04 -8.82 -42.74
C ALA A 334 4.25 -7.87 -42.60
N GLY A 335 4.77 -7.86 -41.38
CA GLY A 335 6.02 -7.24 -41.05
C GLY A 335 7.15 -7.69 -41.94
N GLU A 336 7.78 -6.77 -42.56
CA GLU A 336 9.13 -6.89 -43.06
C GLU A 336 9.99 -5.82 -42.43
N TYR A 337 11.08 -6.28 -41.86
CA TYR A 337 12.16 -5.54 -41.25
C TYR A 337 12.67 -4.47 -42.20
N SER A 338 12.60 -3.23 -41.83
CA SER A 338 13.35 -2.18 -42.48
C SER A 338 14.85 -2.45 -42.33
N ASP A 339 15.56 -2.39 -43.45
CA ASP A 339 16.96 -2.71 -43.58
C ASP A 339 17.84 -2.01 -42.53
N ARG A 340 18.79 -2.77 -42.02
CA ARG A 340 19.81 -2.35 -41.00
C ARG A 340 20.58 -1.09 -41.42
N ALA A 341 20.59 -0.79 -42.70
CA ALA A 341 21.20 0.41 -43.28
C ALA A 341 20.43 1.68 -42.89
N ASP A 342 19.10 1.64 -42.85
CA ASP A 342 18.26 2.80 -42.53
C ASP A 342 18.28 3.12 -41.02
N VAL A 343 18.33 2.09 -40.15
CA VAL A 343 18.44 2.26 -38.70
C VAL A 343 19.81 2.85 -38.32
N LEU A 344 20.87 2.47 -39.04
CA LEU A 344 22.21 2.98 -38.79
C LEU A 344 22.38 4.40 -39.37
N ALA A 345 21.65 4.77 -40.42
CA ALA A 345 21.68 6.13 -41.01
C ALA A 345 21.01 7.17 -40.07
N GLY A 346 20.13 6.77 -39.20
CA GLY A 346 19.46 7.66 -38.21
C GLY A 346 20.23 7.87 -36.91
N LEU A 347 21.40 7.23 -36.72
CA LEU A 347 22.19 7.35 -35.50
C LEU A 347 23.05 8.61 -35.51
N LYS A 348 23.20 9.25 -34.35
CA LYS A 348 24.11 10.36 -34.15
C LYS A 348 25.56 9.91 -34.35
N PRO A 349 26.51 10.80 -34.78
CA PRO A 349 27.89 10.40 -35.02
C PRO A 349 28.56 9.67 -33.85
N GLU A 350 28.24 10.07 -32.63
CA GLU A 350 28.75 9.44 -31.40
C GLU A 350 28.20 8.03 -31.19
N GLU A 351 26.92 7.81 -31.50
CA GLU A 351 26.26 6.49 -31.43
C GLU A 351 26.84 5.54 -32.49
N GLN A 352 27.12 6.09 -33.69
CA GLN A 352 27.77 5.32 -34.76
C GLN A 352 29.17 4.87 -34.37
N THR A 353 29.91 5.67 -33.61
CA THR A 353 31.22 5.28 -33.09
C THR A 353 31.15 4.07 -32.18
N ILE A 354 30.21 4.03 -31.24
CA ILE A 354 30.00 2.86 -30.37
C ILE A 354 29.63 1.62 -31.18
N VAL A 355 28.70 1.74 -32.13
CA VAL A 355 28.31 0.64 -33.01
C VAL A 355 29.51 0.12 -33.81
N ARG A 356 30.40 1.01 -34.25
CA ARG A 356 31.63 0.65 -35.01
C ARG A 356 32.57 -0.18 -34.14
N CYS A 357 32.81 0.22 -32.88
CA CYS A 357 33.66 -0.53 -31.94
C CYS A 357 33.13 -1.93 -31.67
N LEU A 358 31.79 -2.14 -31.78
CA LEU A 358 31.16 -3.43 -31.55
C LEU A 358 30.96 -4.29 -32.82
N LYS A 359 31.36 -3.79 -34.02
CA LYS A 359 31.23 -4.57 -35.25
C LYS A 359 32.13 -5.82 -35.29
N ALA A 360 33.22 -5.81 -34.55
CA ALA A 360 34.18 -6.93 -34.45
C ALA A 360 33.67 -8.07 -33.53
N GLY A 361 32.52 -7.91 -32.87
CA GLY A 361 31.94 -8.89 -31.98
C GLY A 361 31.70 -8.38 -30.55
N GLU A 362 31.52 -9.32 -29.63
CA GLU A 362 31.34 -9.01 -28.21
C GLU A 362 32.63 -8.49 -27.58
N ARG A 363 32.58 -7.33 -26.94
CA ARG A 363 33.74 -6.66 -26.32
C ARG A 363 33.50 -6.16 -24.91
N PRO A 364 34.54 -6.11 -24.07
CA PRO A 364 34.46 -5.44 -22.76
C PRO A 364 34.13 -3.93 -22.94
N VAL A 365 33.31 -3.39 -22.07
CA VAL A 365 32.88 -1.99 -22.09
C VAL A 365 34.10 -1.06 -21.95
N ASP A 366 35.10 -1.45 -21.16
CA ASP A 366 36.31 -0.67 -20.91
C ASP A 366 37.17 -0.52 -22.22
N GLU A 367 37.20 -1.54 -23.09
CA GLU A 367 37.83 -1.44 -24.41
C GLU A 367 37.07 -0.50 -25.35
N VAL A 368 35.73 -0.54 -25.32
CA VAL A 368 34.88 0.36 -26.09
C VAL A 368 35.11 1.82 -25.65
N ILE A 369 35.28 2.07 -24.34
CA ILE A 369 35.61 3.38 -23.81
C ILE A 369 36.96 3.84 -24.34
N ALA A 370 38.00 3.00 -24.28
CA ALA A 370 39.34 3.33 -24.74
C ALA A 370 39.36 3.62 -26.24
N GLU A 371 38.71 2.82 -27.08
CA GLU A 371 38.71 2.95 -28.52
C GLU A 371 37.84 4.11 -29.04
N SER A 372 36.75 4.41 -28.33
CA SER A 372 35.83 5.49 -28.72
C SER A 372 36.40 6.89 -28.54
N GLY A 373 37.45 7.05 -27.71
CA GLY A 373 38.04 8.35 -27.34
C GLY A 373 37.09 9.25 -26.52
N MET A 374 35.97 8.72 -26.05
CA MET A 374 34.96 9.46 -25.26
C MET A 374 35.10 9.17 -23.76
N SER A 375 34.60 10.07 -22.92
CA SER A 375 34.59 9.83 -21.48
C SER A 375 33.71 8.62 -21.10
N ALA A 376 34.08 7.88 -20.08
CA ALA A 376 33.37 6.68 -19.62
C ALA A 376 31.88 6.93 -19.37
N GLY A 377 31.53 8.05 -18.73
CA GLY A 377 30.13 8.42 -18.48
C GLY A 377 29.33 8.61 -19.77
N LYS A 378 29.95 9.23 -20.80
CA LYS A 378 29.31 9.45 -22.09
C LYS A 378 29.12 8.15 -22.87
N VAL A 379 30.10 7.25 -22.87
CA VAL A 379 30.01 5.92 -23.50
C VAL A 379 28.90 5.09 -22.84
N LEU A 380 28.86 5.05 -21.52
CA LEU A 380 27.83 4.31 -20.77
C LEU A 380 26.41 4.83 -21.06
N ALA A 381 26.22 6.16 -21.13
CA ALA A 381 24.94 6.76 -21.47
C ALA A 381 24.50 6.40 -22.91
N LEU A 382 25.42 6.49 -23.88
CA LEU A 382 25.16 6.12 -25.28
C LEU A 382 24.87 4.64 -25.44
N MET A 383 25.58 3.77 -24.71
CA MET A 383 25.31 2.32 -24.71
C MET A 383 23.92 2.01 -24.15
N THR A 384 23.50 2.68 -23.08
CA THR A 384 22.13 2.54 -22.54
C THR A 384 21.09 2.95 -23.60
N LEU A 385 21.31 4.04 -24.28
CA LEU A 385 20.41 4.54 -25.32
C LEU A 385 20.33 3.57 -26.52
N LEU A 386 21.46 3.01 -26.95
CA LEU A 386 21.53 2.01 -28.03
C LEU A 386 20.91 0.67 -27.63
N GLU A 387 20.98 0.30 -26.35
CA GLU A 387 20.30 -0.88 -25.79
C GLU A 387 18.77 -0.69 -25.79
N VAL A 388 18.28 0.48 -25.38
CA VAL A 388 16.87 0.84 -25.46
C VAL A 388 16.36 0.87 -26.90
N LYS A 389 17.20 1.33 -27.85
CA LYS A 389 16.91 1.27 -29.29
C LYS A 389 17.00 -0.15 -29.87
N GLY A 390 17.38 -1.15 -29.06
CA GLY A 390 17.47 -2.55 -29.47
C GLY A 390 18.64 -2.85 -30.42
N ILE A 391 19.65 -1.99 -30.50
CA ILE A 391 20.80 -2.11 -31.41
C ILE A 391 21.93 -2.93 -30.78
N ILE A 392 22.14 -2.80 -29.47
CA ILE A 392 23.15 -3.55 -28.72
C ILE A 392 22.52 -4.37 -27.60
N LEU A 393 23.26 -5.35 -27.09
CA LEU A 393 22.95 -6.14 -25.90
C LEU A 393 24.10 -6.06 -24.93
N ARG A 394 23.81 -5.79 -23.64
CA ARG A 394 24.79 -5.94 -22.56
C ARG A 394 24.76 -7.38 -22.03
N ARG A 395 25.93 -7.90 -21.72
CA ARG A 395 26.12 -9.24 -21.16
C ARG A 395 26.80 -9.20 -19.80
N PRO A 396 26.63 -10.25 -18.96
CA PRO A 396 27.34 -10.37 -17.69
C PRO A 396 28.86 -10.18 -17.88
N GLY A 397 29.54 -9.61 -16.87
CA GLY A 397 30.97 -9.31 -16.94
C GLY A 397 31.32 -8.00 -17.65
N LYS A 398 30.41 -7.01 -17.67
CA LYS A 398 30.62 -5.71 -18.32
C LYS A 398 31.01 -5.80 -19.79
N ARG A 399 30.35 -6.67 -20.54
CA ARG A 399 30.55 -6.86 -21.97
C ARG A 399 29.35 -6.33 -22.77
N ALA A 400 29.59 -5.95 -24.00
CA ALA A 400 28.54 -5.52 -24.92
C ALA A 400 28.77 -6.10 -26.33
N ALA A 401 27.68 -6.38 -27.03
CA ALA A 401 27.66 -6.88 -28.40
C ALA A 401 26.54 -6.23 -29.21
N LEU A 402 26.66 -6.21 -30.53
CA LEU A 402 25.55 -5.88 -31.40
C LEU A 402 24.49 -7.00 -31.29
N LYS A 403 23.21 -6.63 -31.20
CA LYS A 403 22.12 -7.59 -31.19
C LYS A 403 22.06 -8.27 -32.55
N SER A 404 22.60 -9.49 -32.65
CA SER A 404 22.43 -10.33 -33.82
C SER A 404 21.03 -10.93 -33.82
N GLN A 405 20.39 -11.01 -34.99
CA GLN A 405 19.20 -11.83 -35.14
C GLN A 405 19.58 -13.30 -34.95
N GLN A 406 18.91 -13.99 -34.04
CA GLN A 406 18.63 -15.42 -34.13
C GLN A 406 17.23 -15.60 -34.64
#